data_dbd6904f5a6499e7f448e942c75ebfaf
#
_entry.id   dbd6904f5a6499e7f448e942c75ebfaf
#
_cell.length_a   1.000
_cell.length_b   1.000
_cell.length_c   1.000
_cell.angle_alpha   90.00
_cell.angle_beta   90.00
_cell.angle_gamma   90.00
#
_symmetry.space_group_name_H-M   'P 1'
#
loop_
_entity.id
_entity.type
_entity.pdbx_description
1 polymer ?
#
loop_
_entity_poly.entity_id
_entity_poly.type
_entity_poly.pdbx_seq_one_letter_code
_entity_poly.pdbx_strand_id
1 'polypeptide(L)'
;EIISGLVGSEMCIRDRVVSGSSTTRQKIFSHTPYNINFDLNVYAKSQDDALQIVEQIFPFFTPQYTVTVKPFSNITDLTEDVPITLTSTNFSDDFEGAIEQRRTIVYTLSFEMKINFYGPLNTSKIIREVSNNIFIIDSASGGDYIKTQQITPTPNGVSADSDYGFNEVDSDNPSNV
;
A
#
# COMPACT_ATOMS: atom_id res chain seq x y z
N GLU A 1 18.13 23.90 9.03
CA GLU A 1 16.88 24.70 9.25
C GLU A 1 15.82 24.56 8.15
N ILE A 2 16.14 23.91 7.04
CA ILE A 2 15.23 23.72 5.90
C ILE A 2 14.53 22.34 5.95
N ILE A 3 14.97 21.46 6.83
CA ILE A 3 14.52 20.06 6.86
C ILE A 3 13.18 19.86 7.59
N SER A 4 12.83 20.73 8.54
CA SER A 4 11.61 20.55 9.34
C SER A 4 10.30 20.92 8.61
N GLY A 5 10.37 21.79 7.60
CA GLY A 5 9.20 22.20 6.81
C GLY A 5 8.81 21.20 5.71
N LEU A 6 9.79 20.46 5.21
CA LEU A 6 9.58 19.49 4.12
C LEU A 6 8.99 18.17 4.61
N VAL A 7 9.28 17.76 5.84
CA VAL A 7 8.77 16.50 6.40
C VAL A 7 7.26 16.54 6.61
N GLY A 8 6.71 17.68 7.02
CA GLY A 8 5.27 17.82 7.21
C GLY A 8 4.46 17.86 5.90
N SER A 9 5.00 18.51 4.86
CA SER A 9 4.33 18.60 3.55
C SER A 9 4.40 17.31 2.75
N GLU A 10 5.49 16.58 2.84
CA GLU A 10 5.62 15.27 2.19
C GLU A 10 4.70 14.21 2.83
N MET A 11 4.47 14.29 4.13
CA MET A 11 3.57 13.38 4.82
C MET A 11 2.11 13.55 4.40
N CYS A 12 1.70 14.78 4.05
CA CYS A 12 0.35 15.05 3.53
C CYS A 12 0.15 14.63 2.08
N ILE A 13 1.21 14.65 1.26
CA ILE A 13 1.16 14.28 -0.16
C ILE A 13 1.20 12.75 -0.36
N ARG A 14 1.65 12.01 0.63
CA ARG A 14 1.88 10.56 0.54
C ARG A 14 0.68 9.69 0.95
N ASP A 15 -0.36 10.30 1.52
CA ASP A 15 -1.59 9.59 1.85
C ASP A 15 -2.51 9.53 0.63
N ARG A 16 -2.82 8.34 0.15
CA ARG A 16 -3.77 8.14 -0.93
C ARG A 16 -5.01 7.42 -0.42
N VAL A 17 -6.18 7.96 -0.75
CA VAL A 17 -7.44 7.23 -0.60
C VAL A 17 -7.54 6.23 -1.74
N VAL A 18 -7.66 4.97 -1.40
CA VAL A 18 -7.67 3.87 -2.39
C VAL A 18 -9.03 3.20 -2.51
N SER A 19 -9.87 3.32 -1.49
CA SER A 19 -11.22 2.81 -1.50
C SER A 19 -12.05 3.56 -0.47
N GLY A 20 -13.32 3.73 -0.76
CA GLY A 20 -14.28 4.34 0.14
C GLY A 20 -15.67 3.76 -0.06
N SER A 21 -16.47 3.82 0.99
CA SER A 21 -17.90 3.55 0.94
C SER A 21 -18.64 4.76 1.43
N SER A 22 -19.98 4.69 1.49
CA SER A 22 -20.78 5.77 2.07
C SER A 22 -20.46 6.08 3.54
N THR A 23 -19.75 5.20 4.24
CA THR A 23 -19.49 5.32 5.69
C THR A 23 -18.02 5.18 6.09
N THR A 24 -17.16 4.67 5.18
CA THR A 24 -15.76 4.37 5.49
C THR A 24 -14.84 4.88 4.41
N ARG A 25 -13.62 5.21 4.80
CA ARG A 25 -12.53 5.63 3.94
C ARG A 25 -11.29 4.81 4.24
N GLN A 26 -10.67 4.24 3.21
CA GLN A 26 -9.42 3.51 3.31
C GLN A 26 -8.27 4.36 2.78
N LYS A 27 -7.22 4.45 3.57
CA LYS A 27 -6.01 5.18 3.22
C LYS A 27 -4.81 4.24 3.18
N ILE A 28 -3.98 4.41 2.18
CA ILE A 28 -2.64 3.82 2.09
C ILE A 28 -1.62 4.90 2.38
N PHE A 29 -0.66 4.58 3.26
CA PHE A 29 0.52 5.40 3.44
C PHE A 29 1.52 5.17 2.31
N SER A 30 2.40 6.12 2.10
CA SER A 30 3.48 6.00 1.12
C SER A 30 4.29 4.74 1.38
N HIS A 31 4.66 4.09 0.30
CA HIS A 31 5.56 2.94 0.33
C HIS A 31 6.99 3.35 0.70
N THR A 32 7.72 2.41 1.25
CA THR A 32 9.16 2.53 1.49
C THR A 32 9.89 1.63 0.51
N PRO A 33 10.77 2.18 -0.36
CA PRO A 33 11.52 1.39 -1.32
C PRO A 33 12.65 0.62 -0.63
N TYR A 34 12.84 -0.63 -1.04
CA TYR A 34 13.93 -1.50 -0.60
C TYR A 34 14.62 -2.14 -1.79
N ASN A 35 15.94 -2.26 -1.69
CA ASN A 35 16.73 -3.11 -2.57
C ASN A 35 17.01 -4.42 -1.83
N ILE A 36 16.58 -5.53 -2.40
CA ILE A 36 16.79 -6.86 -1.85
C ILE A 36 17.73 -7.61 -2.76
N ASN A 37 18.85 -8.07 -2.21
CA ASN A 37 19.78 -8.93 -2.90
C ASN A 37 19.54 -10.37 -2.47
N PHE A 38 19.52 -11.29 -3.43
CA PHE A 38 19.39 -12.71 -3.15
C PHE A 38 20.21 -13.52 -4.15
N ASP A 39 20.64 -14.68 -3.69
CA ASP A 39 21.45 -15.61 -4.48
C ASP A 39 20.67 -16.90 -4.74
N LEU A 40 20.67 -17.30 -6.00
CA LEU A 40 20.18 -18.60 -6.44
C LEU A 40 21.36 -19.53 -6.66
N ASN A 41 21.47 -20.59 -5.86
CA ASN A 41 22.51 -21.58 -5.98
C ASN A 41 21.99 -22.82 -6.72
N VAL A 42 22.62 -23.14 -7.83
CA VAL A 42 22.37 -24.34 -8.62
C VAL A 42 23.47 -25.37 -8.30
N TYR A 43 23.06 -26.49 -7.72
CA TYR A 43 23.94 -27.59 -7.37
C TYR A 43 23.80 -28.73 -8.36
N ALA A 44 24.89 -29.15 -8.99
CA ALA A 44 24.88 -30.26 -9.91
C ALA A 44 26.11 -31.17 -9.73
N LYS A 45 26.00 -32.41 -10.20
CA LYS A 45 27.13 -33.36 -10.23
C LYS A 45 27.92 -33.28 -11.50
N SER A 46 27.29 -32.86 -12.59
CA SER A 46 27.85 -32.68 -13.92
C SER A 46 27.81 -31.23 -14.33
N GLN A 47 28.83 -30.78 -15.02
CA GLN A 47 28.89 -29.42 -15.56
C GLN A 47 27.85 -29.22 -16.67
N ASP A 48 27.56 -30.24 -17.46
CA ASP A 48 26.57 -30.18 -18.52
C ASP A 48 25.15 -29.96 -17.94
N ASP A 49 24.81 -30.66 -16.86
CA ASP A 49 23.52 -30.49 -16.20
C ASP A 49 23.36 -29.08 -15.58
N ALA A 50 24.42 -28.58 -14.96
CA ALA A 50 24.45 -27.25 -14.40
C ALA A 50 24.26 -26.17 -15.45
N LEU A 51 25.00 -26.29 -16.58
CA LEU A 51 24.87 -25.34 -17.68
C LEU A 51 23.49 -25.37 -18.31
N GLN A 52 22.88 -26.54 -18.50
CA GLN A 52 21.53 -26.67 -19.04
C GLN A 52 20.52 -25.95 -18.20
N ILE A 53 20.65 -25.97 -16.85
CA ILE A 53 19.76 -25.23 -15.93
C ILE A 53 19.99 -23.72 -16.08
N VAL A 54 21.24 -23.28 -16.07
CA VAL A 54 21.60 -21.87 -16.14
C VAL A 54 21.20 -21.25 -17.48
N GLU A 55 21.38 -21.98 -18.59
CA GLU A 55 20.98 -21.58 -19.95
C GLU A 55 19.46 -21.36 -20.05
N GLN A 56 18.64 -22.03 -19.26
CA GLN A 56 17.20 -21.81 -19.23
C GLN A 56 16.80 -20.55 -18.46
N ILE A 57 17.62 -20.10 -17.52
CA ILE A 57 17.36 -18.93 -16.67
C ILE A 57 17.77 -17.64 -17.38
N PHE A 58 18.95 -17.59 -18.01
CA PHE A 58 19.52 -16.38 -18.59
C PHE A 58 18.62 -15.63 -19.58
N PRO A 59 17.90 -16.28 -20.50
CA PRO A 59 17.09 -15.58 -21.48
C PRO A 59 15.99 -14.72 -20.89
N PHE A 60 15.54 -15.00 -19.64
CA PHE A 60 14.52 -14.20 -18.96
C PHE A 60 15.08 -12.87 -18.40
N PHE A 61 16.42 -12.79 -18.21
CA PHE A 61 17.08 -11.62 -17.62
C PHE A 61 17.88 -10.84 -18.67
N THR A 62 17.20 -10.23 -19.64
CA THR A 62 17.83 -9.44 -20.71
C THR A 62 17.32 -8.00 -20.80
N PRO A 63 17.76 -7.07 -19.96
CA PRO A 63 18.66 -7.16 -18.81
C PRO A 63 17.94 -7.45 -17.48
N GLN A 64 16.62 -7.38 -17.44
CA GLN A 64 15.81 -7.54 -16.22
C GLN A 64 14.53 -8.32 -16.51
N TYR A 65 14.06 -9.01 -15.50
CA TYR A 65 12.74 -9.66 -15.49
C TYR A 65 11.81 -8.89 -14.58
N THR A 66 10.64 -8.50 -15.09
CA THR A 66 9.65 -7.72 -14.31
C THR A 66 8.51 -8.61 -13.87
N VAL A 67 8.24 -8.60 -12.57
CA VAL A 67 7.12 -9.33 -11.96
C VAL A 67 6.08 -8.34 -11.48
N THR A 68 4.85 -8.47 -11.95
CA THR A 68 3.74 -7.65 -11.46
C THR A 68 3.17 -8.28 -10.19
N VAL A 69 3.21 -7.55 -9.09
CA VAL A 69 2.69 -7.97 -7.79
C VAL A 69 1.49 -7.12 -7.37
N LYS A 70 0.62 -7.70 -6.54
CA LYS A 70 -0.50 -6.99 -5.91
C LYS A 70 -0.20 -6.85 -4.43
N PRO A 71 0.18 -5.67 -3.94
CA PRO A 71 0.54 -5.46 -2.53
C PRO A 71 -0.60 -5.74 -1.56
N PHE A 72 -1.84 -5.54 -2.00
CA PHE A 72 -3.04 -5.75 -1.19
C PHE A 72 -4.04 -6.64 -1.91
N SER A 73 -4.52 -7.67 -1.21
CA SER A 73 -5.55 -8.58 -1.75
C SER A 73 -6.92 -7.91 -1.93
N ASN A 74 -7.20 -6.88 -1.13
CA ASN A 74 -8.49 -6.19 -1.10
C ASN A 74 -8.60 -5.04 -2.11
N ILE A 75 -7.48 -4.65 -2.75
CA ILE A 75 -7.40 -3.55 -3.70
C ILE A 75 -6.88 -4.11 -5.01
N THR A 76 -7.79 -4.39 -5.93
CA THR A 76 -7.47 -5.03 -7.22
C THR A 76 -6.77 -4.10 -8.20
N ASP A 77 -7.00 -2.80 -8.08
CA ASP A 77 -6.53 -1.79 -9.02
C ASP A 77 -5.09 -1.32 -8.72
N LEU A 78 -4.54 -1.71 -7.56
CA LEU A 78 -3.17 -1.40 -7.20
C LEU A 78 -2.28 -2.57 -7.58
N THR A 79 -1.56 -2.41 -8.67
CA THR A 79 -0.51 -3.32 -9.14
C THR A 79 0.82 -2.60 -9.15
N GLU A 80 1.88 -3.32 -8.90
CA GLU A 80 3.24 -2.81 -8.91
C GLU A 80 4.15 -3.74 -9.71
N ASP A 81 4.96 -3.16 -10.56
CA ASP A 81 5.95 -3.87 -11.35
C ASP A 81 7.29 -3.86 -10.63
N VAL A 82 7.74 -5.05 -10.25
CA VAL A 82 8.98 -5.26 -9.50
C VAL A 82 10.05 -5.76 -10.47
N PRO A 83 11.05 -4.93 -10.80
CA PRO A 83 12.17 -5.36 -11.64
C PRO A 83 13.16 -6.20 -10.84
N ILE A 84 13.54 -7.34 -11.40
CA ILE A 84 14.59 -8.24 -10.89
C ILE A 84 15.71 -8.25 -11.91
N THR A 85 16.91 -7.88 -11.50
CA THR A 85 18.09 -7.80 -12.34
C THR A 85 19.11 -8.85 -11.93
N LEU A 86 19.61 -9.62 -12.88
CA LEU A 86 20.76 -10.51 -12.67
C LEU A 86 22.04 -9.65 -12.66
N THR A 87 22.75 -9.60 -11.52
CA THR A 87 23.93 -8.77 -11.33
C THR A 87 25.24 -9.50 -11.59
N SER A 88 25.32 -10.75 -11.16
CA SER A 88 26.52 -11.57 -11.37
C SER A 88 26.22 -13.06 -11.40
N THR A 89 27.12 -13.80 -12.01
CA THR A 89 27.10 -15.26 -12.05
C THR A 89 28.49 -15.76 -11.68
N ASN A 90 28.57 -16.55 -10.61
CA ASN A 90 29.82 -17.15 -10.14
C ASN A 90 29.75 -18.67 -10.32
N PHE A 91 30.86 -19.24 -10.70
CA PHE A 91 31.05 -20.67 -10.81
C PHE A 91 32.04 -21.14 -9.75
N SER A 92 31.69 -22.17 -9.00
CA SER A 92 32.59 -22.87 -8.08
C SER A 92 32.52 -24.37 -8.32
N ASP A 93 33.70 -24.96 -8.46
CA ASP A 93 33.87 -26.41 -8.55
C ASP A 93 34.49 -26.86 -7.22
N ASP A 94 33.68 -27.41 -6.35
CA ASP A 94 34.11 -27.84 -5.03
C ASP A 94 34.46 -29.34 -5.09
N PHE A 95 35.73 -29.60 -4.92
CA PHE A 95 36.30 -30.94 -5.02
C PHE A 95 36.79 -31.37 -3.63
N GLU A 96 36.00 -32.12 -2.90
CA GLU A 96 36.33 -32.59 -1.57
C GLU A 96 36.68 -34.10 -1.61
N GLY A 97 37.99 -34.43 -1.56
CA GLY A 97 38.48 -35.80 -1.39
C GLY A 97 39.10 -36.46 -2.60
N ALA A 98 39.33 -37.78 -2.55
CA ALA A 98 39.92 -38.58 -3.64
C ALA A 98 39.00 -38.58 -4.89
N ILE A 99 39.59 -38.70 -6.06
CA ILE A 99 39.01 -38.55 -7.41
C ILE A 99 37.63 -39.23 -7.61
N GLU A 100 37.23 -40.13 -6.76
CA GLU A 100 35.95 -40.88 -6.85
C GLU A 100 34.83 -40.40 -5.94
N GLN A 101 35.06 -39.38 -5.08
CA GLN A 101 34.07 -38.97 -4.07
C GLN A 101 33.63 -37.54 -4.29
N ARG A 102 32.36 -37.41 -4.70
CA ARG A 102 31.51 -36.21 -4.68
C ARG A 102 32.14 -34.91 -5.21
N ARG A 103 32.16 -34.79 -6.52
CA ARG A 103 32.28 -33.49 -7.17
C ARG A 103 30.94 -32.78 -7.08
N THR A 104 30.92 -31.59 -6.48
CA THR A 104 29.77 -30.72 -6.48
C THR A 104 30.08 -29.43 -7.22
N ILE A 105 29.37 -29.20 -8.29
CA ILE A 105 29.48 -27.99 -9.09
C ILE A 105 28.39 -27.03 -8.61
N VAL A 106 28.77 -25.80 -8.29
CA VAL A 106 27.85 -24.76 -7.80
C VAL A 106 27.92 -23.55 -8.73
N TYR A 107 26.78 -23.20 -9.32
CA TYR A 107 26.58 -21.90 -9.94
C TYR A 107 25.78 -21.03 -9.01
N THR A 108 26.32 -19.87 -8.65
CA THR A 108 25.64 -18.86 -7.85
C THR A 108 25.27 -17.68 -8.74
N LEU A 109 23.97 -17.48 -8.91
CA LEU A 109 23.42 -16.36 -9.64
C LEU A 109 22.95 -15.33 -8.62
N SER A 110 23.52 -14.13 -8.64
CA SER A 110 23.17 -13.03 -7.73
C SER A 110 22.18 -12.09 -8.41
N PHE A 111 21.12 -11.79 -7.70
CA PHE A 111 20.04 -10.94 -8.18
C PHE A 111 19.84 -9.74 -7.26
N GLU A 112 19.46 -8.62 -7.86
CA GLU A 112 18.97 -7.42 -7.17
C GLU A 112 17.51 -7.21 -7.56
N MET A 113 16.66 -7.03 -6.55
CA MET A 113 15.24 -6.74 -6.70
C MET A 113 14.90 -5.43 -6.01
N LYS A 114 14.21 -4.53 -6.73
CA LYS A 114 13.69 -3.27 -6.19
C LYS A 114 12.20 -3.43 -5.90
N ILE A 115 11.84 -3.42 -4.64
CA ILE A 115 10.46 -3.61 -4.18
C ILE A 115 10.04 -2.50 -3.23
N ASN A 116 8.77 -2.15 -3.27
CA ASN A 116 8.17 -1.21 -2.36
C ASN A 116 7.35 -1.93 -1.29
N PHE A 117 7.63 -1.63 -0.03
CA PHE A 117 6.83 -2.13 1.08
C PHE A 117 5.83 -1.07 1.53
N TYR A 118 4.59 -1.51 1.67
CA TYR A 118 3.48 -0.69 2.12
C TYR A 118 3.20 -0.94 3.59
N GLY A 119 2.83 0.12 4.31
CA GLY A 119 2.31 0.00 5.67
C GLY A 119 0.91 -0.63 5.71
N PRO A 120 0.38 -0.87 6.90
CA PRO A 120 -0.96 -1.41 7.05
C PRO A 120 -2.01 -0.44 6.49
N LEU A 121 -3.10 -1.00 5.94
CA LEU A 121 -4.27 -0.21 5.53
C LEU A 121 -4.93 0.42 6.75
N ASN A 122 -5.14 1.71 6.70
CA ASN A 122 -5.89 2.42 7.72
C ASN A 122 -7.33 2.65 7.24
N THR A 123 -8.28 2.15 8.00
CA THR A 123 -9.71 2.33 7.72
C THR A 123 -10.30 3.26 8.77
N SER A 124 -10.82 4.40 8.34
CA SER A 124 -11.48 5.37 9.20
C SER A 124 -12.95 5.52 8.81
N LYS A 125 -13.78 5.76 9.80
CA LYS A 125 -15.18 6.17 9.59
C LYS A 125 -15.20 7.65 9.26
N ILE A 126 -16.21 8.07 8.50
CA ILE A 126 -16.46 9.46 8.16
C ILE A 126 -17.73 9.95 8.86
N ILE A 127 -17.73 11.24 9.18
CA ILE A 127 -18.93 11.91 9.68
C ILE A 127 -19.80 12.24 8.45
N ARG A 128 -21.01 11.71 8.42
CA ARG A 128 -21.96 11.92 7.32
C ARG A 128 -23.07 12.88 7.66
N GLU A 129 -23.42 12.93 8.93
CA GLU A 129 -24.49 13.74 9.43
C GLU A 129 -24.04 14.48 10.69
N VAL A 130 -24.30 15.75 10.75
CA VAL A 130 -24.13 16.57 11.94
C VAL A 130 -25.48 17.17 12.25
N SER A 131 -25.97 16.90 13.47
CA SER A 131 -27.20 17.47 13.98
C SER A 131 -26.90 18.32 15.21
N ASN A 132 -27.14 19.62 15.12
CA ASN A 132 -26.97 20.58 16.19
C ASN A 132 -28.32 20.99 16.74
N ASN A 133 -28.55 20.75 18.02
CA ASN A 133 -29.75 21.22 18.73
C ASN A 133 -29.39 22.43 19.55
N ILE A 134 -30.09 23.52 19.33
CA ILE A 134 -29.89 24.79 20.03
C ILE A 134 -31.03 24.95 21.06
N PHE A 135 -30.65 25.20 22.32
CA PHE A 135 -31.58 25.40 23.43
C PHE A 135 -31.35 26.75 24.05
N ILE A 136 -32.44 27.43 24.50
CA ILE A 136 -32.32 28.49 25.48
C ILE A 136 -32.34 27.85 26.87
N ILE A 137 -31.38 28.19 27.69
CA ILE A 137 -31.35 27.79 29.10
C ILE A 137 -32.17 28.80 29.88
N ASP A 138 -33.39 28.45 30.23
CA ASP A 138 -34.16 29.17 31.24
C ASP A 138 -33.97 28.47 32.58
N SER A 139 -33.59 29.25 33.59
CA SER A 139 -33.30 28.76 34.94
C SER A 139 -34.50 28.13 35.66
N ALA A 140 -35.70 28.30 35.11
CA ALA A 140 -36.95 27.81 35.73
C ALA A 140 -37.45 26.48 35.12
N SER A 141 -37.11 26.14 33.87
CA SER A 141 -37.72 25.03 33.12
C SER A 141 -36.73 24.05 32.50
N GLY A 142 -35.43 24.20 32.70
CA GLY A 142 -34.41 23.25 32.20
C GLY A 142 -33.98 23.40 30.74
N GLY A 143 -34.47 24.44 30.06
CA GLY A 143 -34.10 24.79 28.69
C GLY A 143 -35.14 24.36 27.64
N ASP A 144 -35.57 25.31 26.84
CA ASP A 144 -36.43 25.06 25.67
C ASP A 144 -35.62 24.89 24.41
N TYR A 145 -36.00 23.86 23.64
CA TYR A 145 -35.45 23.59 22.32
C TYR A 145 -35.93 24.65 21.32
N ILE A 146 -35.00 25.29 20.61
CA ILE A 146 -35.33 26.36 19.66
C ILE A 146 -35.18 25.89 18.22
N LYS A 147 -34.04 25.27 17.90
CA LYS A 147 -33.66 25.03 16.52
C LYS A 147 -32.81 23.77 16.38
N THR A 148 -33.07 23.01 15.32
CA THR A 148 -32.17 21.96 14.87
C THR A 148 -31.58 22.35 13.50
N GLN A 149 -30.27 22.24 13.40
CA GLN A 149 -29.56 22.37 12.16
C GLN A 149 -29.01 20.98 11.78
N GLN A 150 -29.37 20.49 10.62
CA GLN A 150 -28.93 19.22 10.09
C GLN A 150 -28.11 19.43 8.82
N ILE A 151 -26.89 18.92 8.81
CA ILE A 151 -25.97 18.98 7.68
C ILE A 151 -25.75 17.57 7.16
N THR A 152 -26.10 17.35 5.89
CA THR A 152 -25.95 16.05 5.20
C THR A 152 -25.23 16.20 3.86
N PRO A 153 -24.47 15.21 3.40
CA PRO A 153 -23.82 15.29 2.07
C PRO A 153 -24.84 15.16 0.94
N THR A 154 -24.57 15.84 -0.17
CA THR A 154 -25.38 15.80 -1.38
C THR A 154 -24.53 15.37 -2.60
N PRO A 155 -24.94 14.33 -3.36
CA PRO A 155 -26.15 13.49 -3.15
C PRO A 155 -26.04 12.56 -1.95
N ASN A 156 -27.18 12.18 -1.40
CA ASN A 156 -27.22 11.26 -0.27
C ASN A 156 -26.65 9.88 -0.65
N GLY A 157 -25.79 9.30 0.21
CA GLY A 157 -25.15 8.00 -0.06
C GLY A 157 -23.92 8.06 -0.94
N VAL A 158 -23.43 9.25 -1.33
CA VAL A 158 -22.19 9.40 -2.09
C VAL A 158 -20.99 8.80 -1.38
N SER A 159 -20.05 8.24 -2.15
CA SER A 159 -18.82 7.67 -1.60
C SER A 159 -17.90 8.72 -0.99
N ALA A 160 -17.11 8.34 0.02
CA ALA A 160 -16.21 9.24 0.74
C ALA A 160 -15.03 9.78 -0.09
N ASP A 161 -14.71 9.11 -1.19
CA ASP A 161 -13.64 9.45 -2.12
C ASP A 161 -14.11 10.27 -3.33
N SER A 162 -15.43 10.48 -3.45
CA SER A 162 -16.02 11.32 -4.49
C SER A 162 -16.10 12.77 -4.07
N ASP A 163 -16.13 13.65 -5.05
CA ASP A 163 -16.45 15.07 -4.81
C ASP A 163 -17.96 15.23 -4.55
N TYR A 164 -18.31 15.87 -3.46
CA TYR A 164 -19.71 16.07 -3.05
C TYR A 164 -19.91 17.38 -2.28
N GLY A 165 -21.12 17.90 -2.38
CA GLY A 165 -21.56 19.06 -1.62
C GLY A 165 -22.24 18.68 -0.31
N PHE A 166 -22.73 19.68 0.40
CA PHE A 166 -23.52 19.52 1.62
C PHE A 166 -24.86 20.20 1.48
N ASN A 167 -25.89 19.57 2.04
CA ASN A 167 -27.21 20.15 2.21
C ASN A 167 -27.38 20.49 3.70
N GLU A 168 -27.81 21.73 3.95
CA GLU A 168 -28.10 22.24 5.27
C GLU A 168 -29.62 22.45 5.40
N VAL A 169 -30.20 21.85 6.41
CA VAL A 169 -31.62 21.98 6.72
C VAL A 169 -31.75 22.53 8.13
N ASP A 170 -32.39 23.68 8.23
CA ASP A 170 -32.76 24.30 9.48
C ASP A 170 -34.23 24.01 9.77
N SER A 171 -34.55 23.59 10.98
CA SER A 171 -35.92 23.42 11.45
C SER A 171 -36.13 24.15 12.79
N ASP A 172 -37.06 25.04 12.80
CA ASP A 172 -37.46 25.73 14.03
C ASP A 172 -38.45 24.89 14.82
N ASN A 173 -38.40 24.96 16.16
CA ASN A 173 -39.39 24.31 16.98
C ASN A 173 -40.72 25.12 16.96
N PRO A 174 -41.81 24.55 16.45
CA PRO A 174 -43.10 25.27 16.34
C PRO A 174 -43.72 25.62 17.67
N SER A 175 -43.18 25.12 18.78
CA SER A 175 -43.69 25.43 20.13
C SER A 175 -43.18 26.77 20.70
N ASN A 176 -42.28 27.46 20.00
CA ASN A 176 -41.68 28.73 20.47
C ASN A 176 -42.18 29.96 19.69
N VAL A 177 -43.34 29.89 19.05
CA VAL A 177 -44.02 31.04 18.41
C VAL A 177 -45.18 31.52 19.26
#